data_967d0071a766f7fb7cc6eedc31f991eb
#
_entry.id   967d0071a766f7fb7cc6eedc31f991eb
#
_cell.length_a   1.000
_cell.length_b   1.000
_cell.length_c   1.000
_cell.angle_alpha   90.00
_cell.angle_beta   90.00
_cell.angle_gamma   90.00
#
_symmetry.space_group_name_H-M   'P 1'
#
loop_
_entity.id
_entity.type
_entity.pdbx_description
1 polymer ?
#
loop_
_entity_poly.entity_id
_entity_poly.type
_entity_poly.pdbx_seq_one_letter_code
_entity_poly.pdbx_strand_id
1 'polypeptide(L)'
;MNKTGFERGEVNGIRVHVMPTTRFKTFAVSLYMGTPLAEDTVTPTALIPFILRRGTAKYPETTQFREALENMYGAGFGFDVYKKGDYQMVQFRMDTINDSFVSADESLLKQSISFLGDAVTNPVLENNAFREKYVTAERENVRKRLESVVNDKIRYAAERCIQEMCKDEPYRLNALGQLSDLDGLNGANVYERYQQWLENSTMDLYVVGDTTLEEVLELVGSQFARKTNTQHAYKISIPRSAGAEVKRIVEKMEISQGKLNMGLRTPITYGDNRYASAWVANGILGGFPHSKLFTNVREKESLAYYVGSRFDPYKGITTIQSGIEIQNFDKALNIIQEQLANLQAGEISESEISQTKAMIRNDLLESRDSAYQMIGYDFNGRFADKDRPVEQLLSEVESVTPEQIQSAASVLTLDTIYFLTTEQKEA
;
A
#
# COMPACT_ATOMS: atom_id res chain seq x y z
N MET A 1 24.67 7.08 -22.40
CA MET A 1 23.34 7.65 -22.15
C MET A 1 22.73 6.83 -21.02
N ASN A 2 22.53 7.43 -19.84
CA ASN A 2 21.81 6.73 -18.75
C ASN A 2 20.38 6.49 -19.24
N LYS A 3 20.01 5.24 -19.39
CA LYS A 3 18.61 4.88 -19.65
C LYS A 3 17.80 5.30 -18.39
N THR A 4 16.77 6.12 -18.59
CA THR A 4 15.99 6.73 -17.51
C THR A 4 14.78 5.89 -17.08
N GLY A 5 14.81 4.56 -17.25
CA GLY A 5 13.67 3.69 -16.96
C GLY A 5 14.10 2.27 -16.57
N PHE A 6 13.13 1.50 -16.07
CA PHE A 6 13.33 0.09 -15.75
C PHE A 6 13.44 -0.76 -17.03
N GLU A 7 14.50 -1.54 -17.14
CA GLU A 7 14.62 -2.66 -18.09
C GLU A 7 13.82 -3.86 -17.55
N ARG A 8 13.21 -4.64 -18.46
CA ARG A 8 12.25 -5.66 -18.06
C ARG A 8 12.57 -7.00 -18.66
N GLY A 9 12.40 -8.05 -17.89
CA GLY A 9 12.53 -9.45 -18.29
C GLY A 9 11.64 -10.36 -17.46
N GLU A 10 11.75 -11.63 -17.70
CA GLU A 10 11.00 -12.66 -16.97
C GLU A 10 11.83 -13.93 -16.83
N VAL A 11 11.76 -14.56 -15.67
CA VAL A 11 12.36 -15.88 -15.40
C VAL A 11 11.56 -16.61 -14.32
N ASN A 12 11.32 -17.89 -14.50
CA ASN A 12 10.57 -18.77 -13.58
C ASN A 12 9.17 -18.19 -13.21
N GLY A 13 8.50 -17.47 -14.14
CA GLY A 13 7.22 -16.81 -13.91
C GLY A 13 7.29 -15.60 -12.97
N ILE A 14 8.48 -15.05 -12.75
CA ILE A 14 8.73 -13.83 -12.00
C ILE A 14 9.05 -12.72 -13.01
N ARG A 15 8.30 -11.62 -12.98
CA ARG A 15 8.61 -10.42 -13.76
C ARG A 15 9.76 -9.69 -13.09
N VAL A 16 10.81 -9.42 -13.82
CA VAL A 16 12.05 -8.79 -13.31
C VAL A 16 12.17 -7.41 -13.92
N HIS A 17 12.41 -6.42 -13.06
CA HIS A 17 12.52 -5.01 -13.41
C HIS A 17 13.82 -4.48 -12.84
N VAL A 18 14.72 -4.02 -13.69
CA VAL A 18 16.03 -3.52 -13.27
C VAL A 18 16.21 -2.08 -13.73
N MET A 19 16.65 -1.22 -12.83
CA MET A 19 17.14 0.12 -13.17
C MET A 19 18.65 0.17 -12.95
N PRO A 20 19.44 0.03 -14.01
CA PRO A 20 20.90 0.16 -13.94
C PRO A 20 21.27 1.60 -13.58
N THR A 21 21.93 1.78 -12.44
CA THR A 21 22.36 3.13 -12.01
C THR A 21 23.48 3.08 -10.98
N THR A 22 24.43 3.99 -11.09
CA THR A 22 25.51 4.22 -10.12
C THR A 22 25.21 5.35 -9.14
N ARG A 23 23.97 5.89 -9.15
CA ARG A 23 23.58 7.01 -8.26
C ARG A 23 23.54 6.63 -6.77
N PHE A 24 23.22 5.37 -6.48
CA PHE A 24 23.08 4.87 -5.12
C PHE A 24 24.30 4.04 -4.71
N LYS A 25 24.67 4.16 -3.44
CA LYS A 25 25.75 3.34 -2.85
C LYS A 25 25.30 1.94 -2.46
N THR A 26 24.01 1.63 -2.62
CA THR A 26 23.40 0.36 -2.24
C THR A 26 22.61 -0.19 -3.41
N PHE A 27 22.43 -1.50 -3.41
CA PHE A 27 21.41 -2.18 -4.19
C PHE A 27 20.09 -2.14 -3.40
N ALA A 28 19.02 -1.66 -4.02
CA ALA A 28 17.68 -1.78 -3.46
C ALA A 28 16.93 -2.91 -4.21
N VAL A 29 16.56 -3.94 -3.48
CA VAL A 29 15.81 -5.09 -4.01
C VAL A 29 14.42 -5.11 -3.39
N SER A 30 13.38 -5.26 -4.20
CA SER A 30 11.99 -5.34 -3.76
C SER A 30 11.25 -6.44 -4.51
N LEU A 31 10.70 -7.40 -3.78
CA LEU A 31 9.85 -8.45 -4.34
C LEU A 31 8.40 -8.20 -3.90
N TYR A 32 7.52 -7.90 -4.85
CA TYR A 32 6.09 -7.81 -4.64
C TYR A 32 5.42 -9.14 -4.96
N MET A 33 4.58 -9.61 -4.06
CA MET A 33 3.76 -10.80 -4.24
C MET A 33 2.31 -10.47 -3.95
N GLY A 34 1.47 -10.51 -4.97
CA GLY A 34 0.07 -10.12 -4.87
C GLY A 34 -0.87 -11.30 -5.11
N THR A 35 -1.87 -11.44 -4.24
CA THR A 35 -2.99 -12.38 -4.40
C THR A 35 -4.32 -11.66 -4.22
N PRO A 36 -5.40 -12.05 -4.92
CA PRO A 36 -6.72 -11.49 -4.66
C PRO A 36 -7.11 -11.61 -3.19
N LEU A 37 -7.73 -10.55 -2.66
CA LEU A 37 -8.32 -10.59 -1.31
C LEU A 37 -9.47 -11.58 -1.27
N ALA A 38 -9.43 -12.51 -0.31
CA ALA A 38 -10.53 -13.44 -0.04
C ALA A 38 -10.58 -13.78 1.46
N GLU A 39 -11.77 -14.02 2.00
CA GLU A 39 -11.99 -14.23 3.43
C GLU A 39 -11.22 -15.43 3.98
N ASP A 40 -11.23 -16.52 3.23
CA ASP A 40 -10.61 -17.80 3.60
C ASP A 40 -9.08 -17.77 3.55
N THR A 41 -8.49 -16.80 2.82
CA THR A 41 -7.05 -16.79 2.55
C THR A 41 -6.32 -15.59 3.14
N VAL A 42 -6.99 -14.49 3.44
CA VAL A 42 -6.34 -13.23 3.86
C VAL A 42 -5.56 -13.40 5.17
N THR A 43 -6.12 -14.07 6.17
CA THR A 43 -5.49 -14.22 7.48
C THR A 43 -4.28 -15.17 7.45
N PRO A 44 -4.38 -16.40 6.91
CA PRO A 44 -3.21 -17.27 6.84
C PRO A 44 -2.13 -16.71 5.91
N THR A 45 -2.49 -16.02 4.80
CA THR A 45 -1.51 -15.37 3.92
C THR A 45 -0.76 -14.25 4.64
N ALA A 46 -1.46 -13.44 5.44
CA ALA A 46 -0.82 -12.38 6.22
C ALA A 46 0.25 -12.90 7.19
N LEU A 47 0.07 -14.11 7.71
CA LEU A 47 0.99 -14.71 8.67
C LEU A 47 2.29 -15.22 8.04
N ILE A 48 2.26 -15.59 6.75
CA ILE A 48 3.39 -16.18 6.03
C ILE A 48 4.67 -15.34 6.16
N PRO A 49 4.74 -14.06 5.78
CA PRO A 49 5.99 -13.30 5.80
C PRO A 49 6.55 -13.12 7.22
N PHE A 50 5.71 -13.12 8.24
CA PHE A 50 6.15 -13.09 9.65
C PHE A 50 6.88 -14.38 10.02
N ILE A 51 6.42 -15.53 9.53
CA ILE A 51 7.05 -16.84 9.77
C ILE A 51 8.35 -16.94 8.95
N LEU A 52 8.34 -16.55 7.68
CA LEU A 52 9.49 -16.64 6.79
C LEU A 52 10.72 -15.90 7.31
N ARG A 53 10.54 -14.74 7.95
CA ARG A 53 11.65 -13.99 8.56
C ARG A 53 12.26 -14.65 9.80
N ARG A 54 11.70 -15.75 10.29
CA ARG A 54 12.23 -16.45 11.46
C ARG A 54 13.39 -17.36 11.14
N GLY A 55 13.51 -17.79 9.89
CA GLY A 55 14.60 -18.65 9.43
C GLY A 55 14.30 -19.30 8.10
N THR A 56 15.34 -19.83 7.50
CA THR A 56 15.30 -20.62 6.25
C THR A 56 15.83 -22.02 6.51
N ALA A 57 15.73 -22.92 5.53
CA ALA A 57 16.37 -24.23 5.62
C ALA A 57 17.88 -24.12 5.85
N LYS A 58 18.54 -23.07 5.30
CA LYS A 58 19.96 -22.79 5.47
C LYS A 58 20.29 -22.15 6.81
N TYR A 59 19.41 -21.30 7.32
CA TYR A 59 19.55 -20.55 8.57
C TYR A 59 18.33 -20.80 9.46
N PRO A 60 18.22 -21.98 10.11
CA PRO A 60 16.97 -22.42 10.74
C PRO A 60 16.60 -21.67 12.03
N GLU A 61 17.52 -20.93 12.63
CA GLU A 61 17.27 -20.12 13.82
C GLU A 61 17.31 -18.62 13.50
N THR A 62 16.48 -17.84 14.19
CA THR A 62 16.37 -16.39 13.97
C THR A 62 17.71 -15.65 14.19
N THR A 63 18.56 -16.16 15.06
CA THR A 63 19.93 -15.62 15.29
C THR A 63 20.78 -15.84 14.05
N GLN A 64 20.81 -17.04 13.51
CA GLN A 64 21.55 -17.36 12.29
C GLN A 64 21.06 -16.56 11.07
N PHE A 65 19.75 -16.37 10.96
CA PHE A 65 19.16 -15.53 9.93
C PHE A 65 19.65 -14.07 10.02
N ARG A 66 19.76 -13.52 11.24
CA ARG A 66 20.29 -12.17 11.47
C ARG A 66 21.79 -12.09 11.25
N GLU A 67 22.56 -13.08 11.74
CA GLU A 67 24.01 -13.16 11.53
C GLU A 67 24.34 -13.20 10.02
N ALA A 68 23.53 -13.89 9.20
CA ALA A 68 23.71 -13.89 7.75
C ALA A 68 23.55 -12.50 7.13
N LEU A 69 22.62 -11.67 7.62
CA LEU A 69 22.45 -10.28 7.20
C LEU A 69 23.63 -9.41 7.66
N GLU A 70 24.10 -9.62 8.88
CA GLU A 70 25.28 -8.92 9.43
C GLU A 70 26.52 -9.22 8.62
N ASN A 71 26.73 -10.48 8.22
CA ASN A 71 27.85 -10.92 7.38
C ASN A 71 27.81 -10.33 5.96
N MET A 72 26.64 -9.86 5.50
CA MET A 72 26.48 -9.07 4.27
C MET A 72 26.64 -7.56 4.52
N TYR A 73 27.55 -7.16 5.40
CA TYR A 73 27.80 -5.78 5.79
C TYR A 73 26.57 -5.06 6.36
N GLY A 74 25.75 -5.76 7.13
CA GLY A 74 24.55 -5.21 7.74
C GLY A 74 23.41 -5.01 6.75
N ALA A 75 23.24 -5.92 5.79
CA ALA A 75 22.15 -5.87 4.84
C ALA A 75 20.78 -5.77 5.53
N GLY A 76 19.94 -4.86 5.06
CA GLY A 76 18.58 -4.73 5.53
C GLY A 76 17.68 -5.81 4.93
N PHE A 77 16.79 -6.42 5.74
CA PHE A 77 15.71 -7.29 5.29
C PHE A 77 14.42 -6.93 6.01
N GLY A 78 13.38 -6.65 5.26
CA GLY A 78 12.06 -6.31 5.80
C GLY A 78 10.93 -6.77 4.90
N PHE A 79 9.72 -6.69 5.43
CA PHE A 79 8.52 -6.92 4.63
C PHE A 79 7.36 -6.04 5.11
N ASP A 80 6.42 -5.82 4.20
CA ASP A 80 5.13 -5.18 4.47
C ASP A 80 3.98 -6.05 3.96
N VAL A 81 2.83 -5.97 4.67
CA VAL A 81 1.56 -6.58 4.25
C VAL A 81 0.51 -5.49 4.17
N TYR A 82 -0.05 -5.26 2.98
CA TYR A 82 -1.00 -4.17 2.75
C TYR A 82 -2.01 -4.51 1.65
N LYS A 83 -3.02 -3.66 1.47
CA LYS A 83 -3.96 -3.73 0.34
C LYS A 83 -3.54 -2.80 -0.79
N LYS A 84 -3.74 -3.27 -2.03
CA LYS A 84 -3.68 -2.45 -3.23
C LYS A 84 -4.81 -2.86 -4.16
N GLY A 85 -5.83 -2.00 -4.30
CA GLY A 85 -7.10 -2.44 -4.88
C GLY A 85 -7.62 -3.68 -4.16
N ASP A 86 -8.22 -4.63 -4.88
CA ASP A 86 -8.74 -5.88 -4.32
C ASP A 86 -7.65 -6.98 -4.17
N TYR A 87 -6.39 -6.58 -3.96
CA TYR A 87 -5.28 -7.49 -3.71
C TYR A 87 -4.69 -7.31 -2.32
N GLN A 88 -4.35 -8.43 -1.70
CA GLN A 88 -3.42 -8.50 -0.59
C GLN A 88 -2.01 -8.56 -1.15
N MET A 89 -1.18 -7.60 -0.76
CA MET A 89 0.20 -7.49 -1.18
C MET A 89 1.12 -7.86 -0.04
N VAL A 90 2.09 -8.72 -0.32
CA VAL A 90 3.27 -8.93 0.51
C VAL A 90 4.46 -8.37 -0.28
N GLN A 91 5.16 -7.43 0.31
CA GLN A 91 6.36 -6.83 -0.27
C GLN A 91 7.55 -7.18 0.61
N PHE A 92 8.52 -7.91 0.08
CA PHE A 92 9.83 -8.06 0.72
C PHE A 92 10.77 -7.00 0.19
N ARG A 93 11.59 -6.44 1.08
CA ARG A 93 12.62 -5.45 0.74
C ARG A 93 13.95 -5.88 1.29
N MET A 94 14.99 -5.68 0.50
CA MET A 94 16.35 -5.91 0.91
C MET A 94 17.24 -4.79 0.38
N ASP A 95 18.11 -4.26 1.19
CA ASP A 95 19.12 -3.28 0.81
C ASP A 95 20.49 -3.75 1.25
N THR A 96 21.46 -3.59 0.36
CA THR A 96 22.82 -4.05 0.58
C THR A 96 23.78 -3.05 -0.03
N ILE A 97 24.89 -2.79 0.63
CA ILE A 97 25.94 -1.92 0.09
C ILE A 97 26.49 -2.50 -1.23
N ASN A 98 26.82 -1.62 -2.19
CA ASN A 98 27.44 -2.03 -3.44
C ASN A 98 28.87 -2.47 -3.18
N ASP A 99 29.29 -3.56 -3.83
CA ASP A 99 30.62 -4.20 -3.70
C ASP A 99 31.77 -3.22 -3.91
N SER A 100 31.58 -2.18 -4.74
CA SER A 100 32.60 -1.15 -4.99
C SER A 100 32.99 -0.30 -3.77
N PHE A 101 32.21 -0.33 -2.69
CA PHE A 101 32.45 0.42 -1.48
C PHE A 101 33.02 -0.40 -0.31
N VAL A 102 33.16 -1.72 -0.49
CA VAL A 102 33.66 -2.65 0.54
C VAL A 102 34.57 -3.69 -0.08
N SER A 103 35.33 -4.41 0.76
CA SER A 103 36.13 -5.54 0.33
C SER A 103 35.37 -6.83 0.58
N ALA A 104 34.46 -7.17 -0.34
CA ALA A 104 33.70 -8.40 -0.28
C ALA A 104 34.36 -9.49 -1.14
N ASP A 105 34.40 -10.72 -0.63
CA ASP A 105 34.97 -11.87 -1.34
C ASP A 105 34.04 -12.37 -2.47
N GLU A 106 32.73 -12.15 -2.34
CA GLU A 106 31.69 -12.50 -3.29
C GLU A 106 30.70 -11.34 -3.49
N SER A 107 30.08 -11.29 -4.68
CA SER A 107 29.06 -10.27 -4.98
C SER A 107 27.95 -10.20 -3.94
N LEU A 108 27.81 -9.03 -3.32
CA LEU A 108 26.77 -8.77 -2.32
C LEU A 108 25.37 -8.73 -2.94
N LEU A 109 25.25 -8.32 -4.21
CA LEU A 109 23.98 -8.44 -4.95
C LEU A 109 23.59 -9.92 -5.10
N LYS A 110 24.52 -10.79 -5.48
CA LYS A 110 24.28 -12.24 -5.58
C LYS A 110 23.87 -12.82 -4.24
N GLN A 111 24.59 -12.47 -3.15
CA GLN A 111 24.26 -12.92 -1.81
C GLN A 111 22.87 -12.45 -1.37
N SER A 112 22.50 -11.20 -1.68
CA SER A 112 21.20 -10.62 -1.36
C SER A 112 20.05 -11.29 -2.10
N ILE A 113 20.19 -11.52 -3.40
CA ILE A 113 19.17 -12.22 -4.20
C ILE A 113 19.04 -13.67 -3.74
N SER A 114 20.17 -14.34 -3.45
CA SER A 114 20.17 -15.70 -2.89
C SER A 114 19.48 -15.76 -1.53
N PHE A 115 19.80 -14.83 -0.64
CA PHE A 115 19.16 -14.75 0.68
C PHE A 115 17.65 -14.50 0.59
N LEU A 116 17.23 -13.58 -0.28
CA LEU A 116 15.81 -13.30 -0.52
C LEU A 116 15.10 -14.53 -1.12
N GLY A 117 15.72 -15.19 -2.08
CA GLY A 117 15.23 -16.43 -2.67
C GLY A 117 15.05 -17.54 -1.63
N ASP A 118 16.07 -17.78 -0.81
CA ASP A 118 16.00 -18.73 0.30
C ASP A 118 14.91 -18.36 1.32
N ALA A 119 14.82 -17.09 1.71
CA ALA A 119 13.81 -16.63 2.66
C ALA A 119 12.39 -16.85 2.17
N VAL A 120 12.15 -16.67 0.86
CA VAL A 120 10.80 -16.79 0.28
C VAL A 120 10.46 -18.20 -0.13
N THR A 121 11.43 -19.00 -0.64
CA THR A 121 11.15 -20.31 -1.26
C THR A 121 11.63 -21.52 -0.47
N ASN A 122 12.53 -21.32 0.51
CA ASN A 122 13.13 -22.41 1.31
C ASN A 122 12.94 -22.19 2.82
N PRO A 123 11.71 -22.16 3.32
CA PRO A 123 11.46 -21.93 4.74
C PRO A 123 11.96 -23.09 5.59
N VAL A 124 12.22 -22.82 6.87
CA VAL A 124 12.50 -23.87 7.85
C VAL A 124 11.24 -24.65 8.16
N LEU A 125 11.29 -25.97 8.01
CA LEU A 125 10.18 -26.87 8.23
C LEU A 125 10.49 -27.88 9.35
N GLU A 126 9.44 -28.35 10.03
CA GLU A 126 9.45 -29.50 10.94
C GLU A 126 8.28 -30.42 10.55
N ASN A 127 8.55 -31.70 10.33
CA ASN A 127 7.54 -32.70 9.93
C ASN A 127 6.71 -32.27 8.70
N ASN A 128 7.35 -31.67 7.69
CA ASN A 128 6.71 -31.15 6.47
C ASN A 128 5.67 -30.03 6.72
N ALA A 129 5.81 -29.27 7.80
CA ALA A 129 4.99 -28.14 8.15
C ALA A 129 5.86 -26.98 8.63
N PHE A 130 5.32 -25.77 8.72
CA PHE A 130 6.01 -24.70 9.44
C PHE A 130 6.22 -25.07 10.91
N ARG A 131 7.38 -24.68 11.45
CA ARG A 131 7.73 -24.90 12.84
C ARG A 131 6.68 -24.25 13.77
N GLU A 132 5.96 -25.07 14.56
CA GLU A 132 4.81 -24.60 15.34
C GLU A 132 5.16 -23.48 16.32
N LYS A 133 6.35 -23.52 16.92
CA LYS A 133 6.79 -22.45 17.84
C LYS A 133 6.83 -21.07 17.12
N TYR A 134 7.16 -21.03 15.81
CA TYR A 134 7.19 -19.78 15.03
C TYR A 134 5.79 -19.34 14.65
N VAL A 135 4.94 -20.28 14.26
CA VAL A 135 3.52 -19.99 13.95
C VAL A 135 2.82 -19.40 15.15
N THR A 136 2.95 -20.04 16.32
CA THR A 136 2.35 -19.55 17.57
C THR A 136 2.85 -18.15 17.94
N ALA A 137 4.17 -17.92 17.86
CA ALA A 137 4.73 -16.61 18.21
C ALA A 137 4.25 -15.51 17.25
N GLU A 138 4.18 -15.78 15.94
CA GLU A 138 3.77 -14.76 14.97
C GLU A 138 2.25 -14.59 14.92
N ARG A 139 1.48 -15.62 15.22
CA ARG A 139 0.03 -15.51 15.44
C ARG A 139 -0.28 -14.51 16.55
N GLU A 140 0.42 -14.61 17.68
CA GLU A 140 0.27 -13.64 18.77
C GLU A 140 0.77 -12.22 18.39
N ASN A 141 1.80 -12.13 17.58
CA ASN A 141 2.27 -10.85 17.07
C ASN A 141 1.22 -10.18 16.15
N VAL A 142 0.61 -10.94 15.22
CA VAL A 142 -0.46 -10.46 14.34
C VAL A 142 -1.71 -10.11 15.15
N ARG A 143 -2.08 -10.91 16.16
CA ARG A 143 -3.18 -10.61 17.09
C ARG A 143 -3.01 -9.23 17.72
N LYS A 144 -1.86 -8.98 18.33
CA LYS A 144 -1.57 -7.68 18.96
C LYS A 144 -1.64 -6.51 17.97
N ARG A 145 -1.23 -6.74 16.72
CA ARG A 145 -1.32 -5.70 15.67
C ARG A 145 -2.77 -5.40 15.29
N LEU A 146 -3.61 -6.42 15.16
CA LEU A 146 -5.04 -6.26 14.87
C LEU A 146 -5.77 -5.60 16.06
N GLU A 147 -5.48 -6.01 17.29
CA GLU A 147 -6.04 -5.41 18.51
C GLU A 147 -5.59 -3.94 18.67
N SER A 148 -4.36 -3.60 18.28
CA SER A 148 -3.85 -2.24 18.38
C SER A 148 -4.62 -1.25 17.49
N VAL A 149 -5.24 -1.72 16.40
CA VAL A 149 -6.10 -0.88 15.56
C VAL A 149 -7.29 -0.35 16.34
N VAL A 150 -7.90 -1.17 17.21
CA VAL A 150 -9.04 -0.75 18.04
C VAL A 150 -8.64 0.34 19.03
N ASN A 151 -7.39 0.36 19.47
CA ASN A 151 -6.88 1.39 20.38
C ASN A 151 -6.57 2.72 19.64
N ASP A 152 -6.17 2.67 18.38
CA ASP A 152 -6.04 3.84 17.51
C ASP A 152 -7.39 4.21 16.89
N LYS A 153 -8.14 5.06 17.58
CA LYS A 153 -9.49 5.43 17.18
C LYS A 153 -9.58 6.15 15.84
N ILE A 154 -8.50 6.79 15.37
CA ILE A 154 -8.43 7.43 14.05
C ILE A 154 -8.41 6.34 12.98
N ARG A 155 -7.48 5.41 13.11
CA ARG A 155 -7.33 4.28 12.20
C ARG A 155 -8.55 3.37 12.24
N TYR A 156 -9.05 3.06 13.43
CA TYR A 156 -10.25 2.24 13.60
C TYR A 156 -11.44 2.82 12.83
N ALA A 157 -11.77 4.10 13.05
CA ALA A 157 -12.91 4.74 12.39
C ALA A 157 -12.74 4.80 10.86
N ALA A 158 -11.51 5.01 10.37
CA ALA A 158 -11.22 4.98 8.94
C ALA A 158 -11.42 3.59 8.33
N GLU A 159 -10.92 2.54 8.99
CA GLU A 159 -11.12 1.16 8.56
C GLU A 159 -12.60 0.74 8.60
N ARG A 160 -13.35 1.13 9.65
CA ARG A 160 -14.79 0.87 9.78
C ARG A 160 -15.58 1.54 8.65
N CYS A 161 -15.28 2.80 8.34
CA CYS A 161 -15.92 3.50 7.21
C CYS A 161 -15.72 2.73 5.90
N ILE A 162 -14.51 2.25 5.61
CA ILE A 162 -14.22 1.44 4.41
C ILE A 162 -14.96 0.11 4.46
N GLN A 163 -15.00 -0.58 5.60
CA GLN A 163 -15.70 -1.84 5.76
C GLN A 163 -17.20 -1.70 5.46
N GLU A 164 -17.83 -0.65 5.98
CA GLU A 164 -19.26 -0.39 5.75
C GLU A 164 -19.53 0.06 4.30
N MET A 165 -18.66 0.89 3.73
CA MET A 165 -18.77 1.30 2.32
C MET A 165 -18.63 0.11 1.38
N CYS A 166 -17.64 -0.74 1.64
CA CYS A 166 -17.28 -1.87 0.79
C CYS A 166 -17.81 -3.21 1.30
N LYS A 167 -18.93 -3.23 2.05
CA LYS A 167 -19.45 -4.42 2.74
C LYS A 167 -19.56 -5.66 1.86
N ASP A 168 -19.94 -5.48 0.59
CA ASP A 168 -20.12 -6.55 -0.38
C ASP A 168 -18.93 -6.66 -1.37
N GLU A 169 -17.75 -6.22 -0.96
CA GLU A 169 -16.53 -6.23 -1.77
C GLU A 169 -15.36 -6.82 -0.99
N PRO A 170 -14.42 -7.52 -1.66
CA PRO A 170 -13.21 -8.02 -1.00
C PRO A 170 -12.40 -6.92 -0.30
N TYR A 171 -12.47 -5.68 -0.79
CA TYR A 171 -11.76 -4.53 -0.24
C TYR A 171 -12.10 -4.21 1.22
N ARG A 172 -13.25 -4.70 1.76
CA ARG A 172 -13.60 -4.57 3.18
C ARG A 172 -12.62 -5.29 4.12
N LEU A 173 -11.92 -6.32 3.62
CA LEU A 173 -11.01 -7.12 4.42
C LEU A 173 -9.79 -6.32 4.86
N ASN A 174 -9.34 -6.52 6.10
CA ASN A 174 -8.05 -6.01 6.55
C ASN A 174 -6.93 -6.86 5.94
N ALA A 175 -5.84 -6.23 5.51
CA ALA A 175 -4.71 -6.96 4.92
C ALA A 175 -4.04 -7.95 5.89
N LEU A 176 -4.13 -7.71 7.20
CA LEU A 176 -3.63 -8.63 8.23
C LEU A 176 -4.64 -9.73 8.60
N GLY A 177 -5.82 -9.73 7.98
CA GLY A 177 -6.87 -10.70 8.25
C GLY A 177 -7.78 -10.33 9.40
N GLN A 178 -8.35 -11.33 10.06
CA GLN A 178 -9.34 -11.20 11.12
C GLN A 178 -8.91 -11.92 12.39
N LEU A 179 -9.24 -11.34 13.55
CA LEU A 179 -8.91 -11.94 14.87
C LEU A 179 -9.52 -13.33 15.06
N SER A 180 -10.76 -13.52 14.58
CA SER A 180 -11.49 -14.80 14.67
C SER A 180 -10.78 -15.97 14.00
N ASP A 181 -9.99 -15.71 12.97
CA ASP A 181 -9.38 -16.78 12.18
C ASP A 181 -8.07 -17.27 12.80
N LEU A 182 -7.43 -16.43 13.62
CA LEU A 182 -6.09 -16.70 14.14
C LEU A 182 -6.00 -17.99 14.97
N ASP A 183 -7.02 -18.31 15.75
CA ASP A 183 -7.00 -19.49 16.66
C ASP A 183 -6.97 -20.82 15.90
N GLY A 184 -7.51 -20.83 14.67
CA GLY A 184 -7.49 -22.01 13.80
C GLY A 184 -6.17 -22.23 13.05
N LEU A 185 -5.22 -21.28 13.08
CA LEU A 185 -3.98 -21.37 12.32
C LEU A 185 -2.90 -22.17 13.06
N ASN A 186 -2.27 -23.11 12.36
CA ASN A 186 -1.18 -23.94 12.84
C ASN A 186 -0.13 -24.17 11.74
N GLY A 187 0.98 -24.84 12.09
CA GLY A 187 2.07 -25.09 11.17
C GLY A 187 1.67 -25.78 9.87
N ALA A 188 0.73 -26.72 9.92
CA ALA A 188 0.31 -27.50 8.76
C ALA A 188 -0.55 -26.68 7.78
N ASN A 189 -1.63 -26.05 8.27
CA ASN A 189 -2.56 -25.33 7.40
C ASN A 189 -1.96 -24.00 6.85
N VAL A 190 -1.10 -23.33 7.63
CA VAL A 190 -0.39 -22.15 7.13
C VAL A 190 0.67 -22.55 6.09
N TYR A 191 1.32 -23.72 6.24
CA TYR A 191 2.26 -24.22 5.23
C TYR A 191 1.55 -24.63 3.94
N GLU A 192 0.41 -25.29 4.01
CA GLU A 192 -0.42 -25.59 2.84
C GLU A 192 -0.81 -24.29 2.09
N ARG A 193 -1.25 -23.27 2.85
CA ARG A 193 -1.55 -21.96 2.29
C ARG A 193 -0.32 -21.29 1.67
N TYR A 194 0.85 -21.40 2.32
CA TYR A 194 2.11 -20.88 1.76
C TYR A 194 2.44 -21.50 0.40
N GLN A 195 2.27 -22.82 0.24
CA GLN A 195 2.53 -23.49 -1.03
C GLN A 195 1.62 -22.94 -2.14
N GLN A 196 0.31 -22.80 -1.87
CA GLN A 196 -0.65 -22.22 -2.80
C GLN A 196 -0.35 -20.74 -3.09
N TRP A 197 0.03 -19.98 -2.07
CA TRP A 197 0.40 -18.58 -2.22
C TRP A 197 1.66 -18.40 -3.07
N LEU A 198 2.68 -19.21 -2.85
CA LEU A 198 3.91 -19.18 -3.64
C LEU A 198 3.64 -19.52 -5.12
N GLU A 199 2.74 -20.47 -5.36
CA GLU A 199 2.38 -20.91 -6.71
C GLU A 199 1.51 -19.87 -7.45
N ASN A 200 0.52 -19.28 -6.77
CA ASN A 200 -0.50 -18.46 -7.40
C ASN A 200 -0.27 -16.96 -7.32
N SER A 201 0.74 -16.49 -6.57
CA SER A 201 1.04 -15.06 -6.48
C SER A 201 1.53 -14.48 -7.81
N THR A 202 1.03 -13.31 -8.14
CA THR A 202 1.68 -12.44 -9.13
C THR A 202 2.95 -11.89 -8.50
N MET A 203 4.10 -12.11 -9.15
CA MET A 203 5.42 -11.73 -8.62
C MET A 203 6.11 -10.71 -9.51
N ASP A 204 6.57 -9.62 -8.88
CA ASP A 204 7.41 -8.59 -9.50
C ASP A 204 8.65 -8.37 -8.65
N LEU A 205 9.80 -8.65 -9.20
CA LEU A 205 11.09 -8.40 -8.56
C LEU A 205 11.74 -7.17 -9.18
N TYR A 206 12.06 -6.21 -8.34
CA TYR A 206 12.73 -4.97 -8.71
C TYR A 206 14.15 -4.92 -8.14
N VAL A 207 15.08 -4.44 -8.96
CA VAL A 207 16.45 -4.12 -8.52
C VAL A 207 16.83 -2.74 -9.05
N VAL A 208 17.31 -1.88 -8.16
CA VAL A 208 17.90 -0.59 -8.49
C VAL A 208 19.32 -0.56 -7.96
N GLY A 209 20.30 -0.32 -8.84
CA GLY A 209 21.71 -0.29 -8.47
C GLY A 209 22.63 -0.49 -9.66
N ASP A 210 23.92 -0.63 -9.36
CA ASP A 210 24.98 -0.83 -10.35
C ASP A 210 25.04 -2.30 -10.82
N THR A 211 24.07 -2.70 -11.63
CA THR A 211 23.89 -4.05 -12.17
C THR A 211 23.21 -4.00 -13.53
N THR A 212 23.01 -5.13 -14.17
CA THR A 212 22.33 -5.26 -15.46
C THR A 212 21.11 -6.17 -15.35
N LEU A 213 20.17 -6.05 -16.30
CA LEU A 213 19.01 -6.95 -16.38
C LEU A 213 19.45 -8.41 -16.56
N GLU A 214 20.46 -8.64 -17.39
CA GLU A 214 20.98 -10.00 -17.68
C GLU A 214 21.51 -10.67 -16.41
N GLU A 215 22.36 -9.97 -15.64
CA GLU A 215 22.89 -10.46 -14.37
C GLU A 215 21.76 -10.80 -13.39
N VAL A 216 20.79 -9.90 -13.22
CA VAL A 216 19.67 -10.14 -12.28
C VAL A 216 18.79 -11.29 -12.75
N LEU A 217 18.53 -11.45 -14.05
CA LEU A 217 17.76 -12.60 -14.57
C LEU A 217 18.47 -13.92 -14.29
N GLU A 218 19.80 -14.00 -14.48
CA GLU A 218 20.60 -15.19 -14.16
C GLU A 218 20.53 -15.52 -12.66
N LEU A 219 20.72 -14.51 -11.80
CA LEU A 219 20.66 -14.67 -10.35
C LEU A 219 19.28 -15.13 -9.88
N VAL A 220 18.20 -14.49 -10.33
CA VAL A 220 16.83 -14.87 -9.98
C VAL A 220 16.52 -16.29 -10.51
N GLY A 221 16.90 -16.60 -11.75
CA GLY A 221 16.68 -17.91 -12.35
C GLY A 221 17.32 -19.06 -11.58
N SER A 222 18.50 -18.80 -10.99
CA SER A 222 19.24 -19.81 -10.23
C SER A 222 18.87 -19.88 -8.73
N GLN A 223 18.39 -18.78 -8.13
CA GLN A 223 18.20 -18.67 -6.68
C GLN A 223 16.74 -18.83 -6.23
N PHE A 224 15.75 -18.59 -7.11
CA PHE A 224 14.35 -18.74 -6.76
C PHE A 224 13.80 -20.10 -7.21
N ALA A 225 13.69 -21.03 -6.27
CA ALA A 225 13.17 -22.38 -6.49
C ALA A 225 11.63 -22.39 -6.63
N ARG A 226 11.10 -21.81 -7.69
CA ARG A 226 9.67 -21.82 -7.99
C ARG A 226 9.32 -23.02 -8.88
N LYS A 227 8.23 -23.73 -8.55
CA LYS A 227 7.81 -24.95 -9.28
C LYS A 227 6.99 -24.64 -10.55
N THR A 228 6.44 -23.46 -10.67
CA THR A 228 5.60 -23.04 -11.80
C THR A 228 6.22 -21.89 -12.57
N ASN A 229 6.09 -21.92 -13.88
CA ASN A 229 6.43 -20.81 -14.76
C ASN A 229 5.17 -19.99 -15.14
N THR A 230 4.04 -20.24 -14.49
CA THR A 230 2.81 -19.51 -14.77
C THR A 230 2.92 -18.08 -14.31
N GLN A 231 2.78 -17.16 -15.24
CA GLN A 231 2.68 -15.74 -14.96
C GLN A 231 1.23 -15.39 -14.65
N HIS A 232 1.03 -14.70 -13.54
CA HIS A 232 -0.27 -14.13 -13.16
C HIS A 232 -0.22 -12.61 -13.36
N ALA A 233 -1.29 -12.05 -13.95
CA ALA A 233 -1.45 -10.60 -14.10
C ALA A 233 -2.41 -10.07 -13.03
N TYR A 234 -2.18 -8.85 -12.57
CA TYR A 234 -3.16 -8.15 -11.74
C TYR A 234 -4.41 -7.85 -12.56
N LYS A 235 -5.56 -8.02 -11.93
CA LYS A 235 -6.86 -7.66 -12.51
C LYS A 235 -7.46 -6.55 -11.65
N ILE A 236 -7.41 -5.32 -12.16
CA ILE A 236 -8.02 -4.20 -11.45
C ILE A 236 -9.54 -4.32 -11.56
N SER A 237 -10.20 -4.27 -10.42
CA SER A 237 -11.66 -4.30 -10.35
C SER A 237 -12.25 -3.03 -10.97
N ILE A 238 -13.36 -3.18 -11.67
CA ILE A 238 -14.14 -2.03 -12.12
C ILE A 238 -14.69 -1.31 -10.89
N PRO A 239 -14.49 0.00 -10.75
CA PRO A 239 -15.04 0.76 -9.64
C PRO A 239 -16.56 0.61 -9.56
N ARG A 240 -17.08 0.42 -8.36
CA ARG A 240 -18.54 0.40 -8.13
C ARG A 240 -19.05 1.83 -7.98
N SER A 241 -20.28 2.06 -8.45
CA SER A 241 -21.01 3.29 -8.18
C SER A 241 -21.53 3.31 -6.74
N ALA A 242 -21.75 4.50 -6.19
CA ALA A 242 -22.47 4.64 -4.94
C ALA A 242 -23.92 4.14 -5.06
N GLY A 243 -24.49 3.70 -3.95
CA GLY A 243 -25.90 3.36 -3.87
C GLY A 243 -26.82 4.59 -4.07
N ALA A 244 -28.12 4.33 -4.24
CA ALA A 244 -29.10 5.42 -4.38
C ALA A 244 -29.21 6.30 -3.13
N GLU A 245 -28.92 5.72 -1.96
CA GLU A 245 -28.98 6.41 -0.67
C GLU A 245 -27.61 6.37 0.03
N VAL A 246 -27.24 7.48 0.66
CA VAL A 246 -26.03 7.59 1.46
C VAL A 246 -26.21 6.79 2.74
N LYS A 247 -25.31 5.82 2.98
CA LYS A 247 -25.29 5.06 4.22
C LYS A 247 -24.82 5.97 5.37
N ARG A 248 -25.55 5.95 6.48
CA ARG A 248 -25.18 6.66 7.70
C ARG A 248 -25.00 5.68 8.84
N ILE A 249 -23.79 5.56 9.33
CA ILE A 249 -23.41 4.63 10.41
C ILE A 249 -22.91 5.45 11.60
N VAL A 250 -23.50 5.21 12.75
CA VAL A 250 -23.07 5.78 14.04
C VAL A 250 -22.66 4.62 14.94
N GLU A 251 -21.42 4.62 15.36
CA GLU A 251 -20.88 3.63 16.28
C GLU A 251 -20.45 4.33 17.58
N LYS A 252 -20.69 3.68 18.71
CA LYS A 252 -20.41 4.26 20.04
C LYS A 252 -19.26 3.51 20.69
N MET A 253 -18.29 4.26 21.19
CA MET A 253 -17.16 3.75 21.97
C MET A 253 -16.78 4.76 23.04
N GLU A 254 -16.03 4.35 24.05
CA GLU A 254 -15.46 5.28 25.01
C GLU A 254 -14.37 6.13 24.34
N ILE A 255 -14.74 7.34 23.94
CA ILE A 255 -13.87 8.32 23.29
C ILE A 255 -14.18 9.73 23.76
N SER A 256 -13.17 10.59 23.79
CA SER A 256 -13.31 12.02 24.10
C SER A 256 -13.54 12.90 22.85
N GLN A 257 -13.27 12.38 21.67
CA GLN A 257 -13.26 13.13 20.42
C GLN A 257 -13.93 12.32 19.31
N GLY A 258 -14.96 12.87 18.67
CA GLY A 258 -15.64 12.23 17.55
C GLY A 258 -14.74 12.01 16.34
N LYS A 259 -14.94 10.91 15.60
CA LYS A 259 -14.25 10.63 14.34
C LYS A 259 -15.29 10.56 13.23
N LEU A 260 -15.35 11.61 12.42
CA LEU A 260 -16.21 11.69 11.25
C LEU A 260 -15.42 11.28 10.01
N ASN A 261 -15.87 10.20 9.37
CA ASN A 261 -15.29 9.71 8.13
C ASN A 261 -16.35 9.65 7.04
N MET A 262 -15.96 9.99 5.83
CA MET A 262 -16.84 9.92 4.66
C MET A 262 -16.14 9.11 3.56
N GLY A 263 -16.87 8.18 2.96
CA GLY A 263 -16.45 7.41 1.80
C GLY A 263 -17.16 7.88 0.55
N LEU A 264 -16.40 8.17 -0.50
CA LEU A 264 -16.89 8.59 -1.80
C LEU A 264 -16.43 7.60 -2.87
N ARG A 265 -17.26 7.41 -3.89
CA ARG A 265 -16.96 6.58 -5.06
C ARG A 265 -16.65 7.45 -6.26
N THR A 266 -15.75 6.95 -7.12
CA THR A 266 -15.42 7.57 -8.40
C THR A 266 -15.12 6.49 -9.44
N PRO A 267 -15.52 6.69 -10.71
CA PRO A 267 -15.13 5.80 -11.79
C PRO A 267 -13.66 5.97 -12.23
N ILE A 268 -12.98 7.01 -11.73
CA ILE A 268 -11.60 7.31 -12.12
C ILE A 268 -10.65 6.39 -11.37
N THR A 269 -9.85 5.65 -12.14
CA THR A 269 -8.77 4.79 -11.62
C THR A 269 -7.40 5.28 -12.08
N TYR A 270 -6.34 4.62 -11.61
CA TYR A 270 -4.98 4.92 -12.07
C TYR A 270 -4.82 4.78 -13.59
N GLY A 271 -5.54 3.85 -14.23
CA GLY A 271 -5.53 3.65 -15.69
C GLY A 271 -6.28 4.71 -16.49
N ASP A 272 -7.18 5.47 -15.87
CA ASP A 272 -8.01 6.50 -16.53
C ASP A 272 -7.14 7.72 -16.93
N ASN A 273 -7.45 8.32 -18.09
CA ASN A 273 -6.76 9.52 -18.55
C ASN A 273 -7.01 10.76 -17.66
N ARG A 274 -8.08 10.75 -16.85
CA ARG A 274 -8.40 11.78 -15.85
C ARG A 274 -7.68 11.58 -14.51
N TYR A 275 -6.79 10.58 -14.38
CA TYR A 275 -6.10 10.28 -13.14
C TYR A 275 -5.38 11.51 -12.55
N ALA A 276 -4.60 12.22 -13.36
CA ALA A 276 -3.88 13.43 -12.92
C ALA A 276 -4.85 14.51 -12.43
N SER A 277 -5.98 14.70 -13.11
CA SER A 277 -7.02 15.66 -12.72
C SER A 277 -7.68 15.26 -11.40
N ALA A 278 -7.96 13.97 -11.19
CA ALA A 278 -8.51 13.46 -9.93
C ALA A 278 -7.50 13.59 -8.79
N TRP A 279 -6.20 13.38 -9.05
CA TRP A 279 -5.15 13.58 -8.05
C TRP A 279 -5.05 15.04 -7.63
N VAL A 280 -5.05 15.99 -8.59
CA VAL A 280 -5.07 17.43 -8.29
C VAL A 280 -6.36 17.81 -7.57
N ALA A 281 -7.53 17.32 -7.99
CA ALA A 281 -8.80 17.56 -7.31
C ALA A 281 -8.78 17.10 -5.84
N ASN A 282 -8.23 15.90 -5.56
CA ASN A 282 -8.06 15.45 -4.19
C ASN A 282 -7.07 16.32 -3.39
N GLY A 283 -6.00 16.78 -4.02
CA GLY A 283 -5.04 17.70 -3.40
C GLY A 283 -5.70 19.01 -2.95
N ILE A 284 -6.55 19.59 -3.81
CA ILE A 284 -7.33 20.80 -3.52
C ILE A 284 -8.41 20.51 -2.45
N LEU A 285 -9.07 19.35 -2.49
CA LEU A 285 -10.09 19.00 -1.52
C LEU A 285 -9.51 18.89 -0.11
N GLY A 286 -8.53 18.03 0.10
CA GLY A 286 -8.05 17.71 1.46
C GLY A 286 -6.67 17.03 1.51
N GLY A 287 -5.93 16.96 0.38
CA GLY A 287 -4.64 16.26 0.33
C GLY A 287 -3.46 17.04 0.92
N PHE A 288 -3.58 18.36 1.05
CA PHE A 288 -2.47 19.24 1.47
C PHE A 288 -2.91 20.31 2.50
N PRO A 289 -1.96 20.95 3.21
CA PRO A 289 -2.29 21.97 4.24
C PRO A 289 -3.00 23.23 3.70
N HIS A 290 -2.92 23.53 2.40
CA HIS A 290 -3.64 24.66 1.77
C HIS A 290 -5.01 24.25 1.20
N SER A 291 -5.44 23.01 1.41
CA SER A 291 -6.69 22.46 0.85
C SER A 291 -7.94 23.10 1.46
N LYS A 292 -9.05 22.99 0.72
CA LYS A 292 -10.36 23.51 1.14
C LYS A 292 -10.79 22.99 2.51
N LEU A 293 -10.63 21.69 2.77
CA LEU A 293 -10.98 21.08 4.06
C LEU A 293 -10.10 21.63 5.19
N PHE A 294 -8.78 21.69 4.97
CA PHE A 294 -7.88 22.19 5.99
C PHE A 294 -8.16 23.66 6.34
N THR A 295 -8.25 24.50 5.32
CA THR A 295 -8.47 25.95 5.48
C THR A 295 -9.84 26.26 6.06
N ASN A 296 -10.92 25.63 5.57
CA ASN A 296 -12.27 26.03 5.97
C ASN A 296 -12.78 25.30 7.23
N VAL A 297 -12.47 24.00 7.39
CA VAL A 297 -12.97 23.20 8.54
C VAL A 297 -12.05 23.36 9.75
N ARG A 298 -10.72 23.33 9.54
CA ARG A 298 -9.76 23.37 10.65
C ARG A 298 -9.37 24.79 11.03
N GLU A 299 -8.92 25.63 10.09
CA GLU A 299 -8.38 26.95 10.41
C GLU A 299 -9.48 27.98 10.66
N LYS A 300 -10.41 28.18 9.72
CA LYS A 300 -11.43 29.21 9.84
C LYS A 300 -12.48 28.89 10.90
N GLU A 301 -13.04 27.69 10.85
CA GLU A 301 -14.15 27.30 11.72
C GLU A 301 -13.69 26.63 13.01
N SER A 302 -12.41 26.23 13.10
CA SER A 302 -11.83 25.54 14.27
C SER A 302 -12.61 24.30 14.71
N LEU A 303 -13.26 23.59 13.77
CA LEU A 303 -14.12 22.43 14.04
C LEU A 303 -13.37 21.12 14.15
N ALA A 304 -12.20 21.03 13.52
CA ALA A 304 -11.45 19.79 13.45
C ALA A 304 -10.01 19.94 13.94
N TYR A 305 -9.54 18.97 14.70
CA TYR A 305 -8.13 18.84 15.09
C TYR A 305 -7.28 18.36 13.92
N TYR A 306 -7.83 17.48 13.11
CA TYR A 306 -7.29 17.08 11.81
C TYR A 306 -8.45 16.90 10.83
N VAL A 307 -8.20 17.18 9.58
CA VAL A 307 -9.08 16.88 8.45
C VAL A 307 -8.25 16.71 7.19
N GLY A 308 -8.63 15.76 6.35
CA GLY A 308 -7.98 15.55 5.07
C GLY A 308 -8.73 14.55 4.21
N SER A 309 -8.34 14.47 2.94
CA SER A 309 -8.86 13.50 1.99
C SER A 309 -7.75 12.66 1.36
N ARG A 310 -8.09 11.43 0.99
CA ARG A 310 -7.20 10.50 0.31
C ARG A 310 -7.92 9.81 -0.83
N PHE A 311 -7.36 9.90 -2.02
CA PHE A 311 -7.79 9.17 -3.21
C PHE A 311 -7.05 7.84 -3.33
N ASP A 312 -7.79 6.73 -3.48
CA ASP A 312 -7.27 5.42 -3.86
C ASP A 312 -7.65 5.10 -5.31
N PRO A 313 -6.74 5.31 -6.26
CA PRO A 313 -7.02 5.11 -7.68
C PRO A 313 -7.07 3.64 -8.09
N TYR A 314 -6.66 2.71 -7.21
CA TYR A 314 -6.71 1.27 -7.51
C TYR A 314 -8.06 0.66 -7.15
N LYS A 315 -8.86 1.40 -6.37
CA LYS A 315 -10.22 1.01 -5.98
C LYS A 315 -11.30 1.95 -6.55
N GLY A 316 -10.91 3.16 -6.94
CA GLY A 316 -11.86 4.20 -7.36
C GLY A 316 -12.67 4.72 -6.17
N ILE A 317 -11.99 5.05 -5.07
CA ILE A 317 -12.60 5.63 -3.88
C ILE A 317 -11.81 6.85 -3.40
N THR A 318 -12.52 7.76 -2.75
CA THR A 318 -11.91 8.85 -1.98
C THR A 318 -12.46 8.80 -0.56
N THR A 319 -11.60 8.91 0.43
CA THR A 319 -12.01 8.98 1.83
C THR A 319 -11.71 10.37 2.39
N ILE A 320 -12.63 10.90 3.19
CA ILE A 320 -12.41 12.10 3.99
C ILE A 320 -12.40 11.65 5.45
N GLN A 321 -11.42 12.10 6.22
CA GLN A 321 -11.25 11.76 7.63
C GLN A 321 -11.14 13.04 8.45
N SER A 322 -11.84 13.11 9.58
CA SER A 322 -11.74 14.24 10.49
C SER A 322 -11.95 13.84 11.95
N GLY A 323 -11.20 14.50 12.83
CA GLY A 323 -11.38 14.42 14.28
C GLY A 323 -12.01 15.72 14.77
N ILE A 324 -13.20 15.63 15.35
CA ILE A 324 -14.04 16.77 15.73
C ILE A 324 -14.52 16.66 17.18
N GLU A 325 -14.97 17.75 17.76
CA GLU A 325 -15.79 17.67 18.98
C GLU A 325 -17.16 17.06 18.64
N ILE A 326 -17.65 16.17 19.51
CA ILE A 326 -18.83 15.35 19.25
C ILE A 326 -20.07 16.23 18.97
N GLN A 327 -20.24 17.31 19.72
CA GLN A 327 -21.34 18.26 19.56
C GLN A 327 -21.32 19.03 18.23
N ASN A 328 -20.17 19.07 17.56
CA ASN A 328 -20.00 19.80 16.31
C ASN A 328 -20.27 18.92 15.06
N PHE A 329 -20.81 17.70 15.23
CA PHE A 329 -20.99 16.75 14.13
C PHE A 329 -21.74 17.35 12.94
N ASP A 330 -22.94 17.89 13.16
CA ASP A 330 -23.77 18.42 12.07
C ASP A 330 -23.11 19.61 11.36
N LYS A 331 -22.51 20.52 12.14
CA LYS A 331 -21.81 21.69 11.59
C LYS A 331 -20.61 21.26 10.75
N ALA A 332 -19.78 20.34 11.26
CA ALA A 332 -18.61 19.85 10.55
C ALA A 332 -19.00 19.09 9.27
N LEU A 333 -20.01 18.22 9.35
CA LEU A 333 -20.53 17.48 8.20
C LEU A 333 -21.01 18.43 7.10
N ASN A 334 -21.81 19.44 7.46
CA ASN A 334 -22.34 20.42 6.51
C ASN A 334 -21.22 21.18 5.79
N ILE A 335 -20.22 21.66 6.53
CA ILE A 335 -19.10 22.40 5.93
C ILE A 335 -18.25 21.48 5.05
N ILE A 336 -17.97 20.24 5.46
CA ILE A 336 -17.24 19.28 4.62
C ILE A 336 -17.99 19.04 3.30
N GLN A 337 -19.31 18.86 3.37
CA GLN A 337 -20.14 18.67 2.17
C GLN A 337 -20.19 19.92 1.29
N GLU A 338 -20.23 21.11 1.88
CA GLU A 338 -20.14 22.38 1.18
C GLU A 338 -18.80 22.51 0.42
N GLN A 339 -17.67 22.17 1.06
CA GLN A 339 -16.37 22.23 0.40
C GLN A 339 -16.27 21.24 -0.78
N LEU A 340 -16.87 20.06 -0.67
CA LEU A 340 -16.98 19.12 -1.75
C LEU A 340 -17.85 19.67 -2.89
N ALA A 341 -19.00 20.25 -2.57
CA ALA A 341 -19.91 20.85 -3.55
C ALA A 341 -19.24 22.04 -4.30
N ASN A 342 -18.52 22.90 -3.58
CA ASN A 342 -17.78 24.02 -4.15
C ASN A 342 -16.71 23.52 -5.15
N LEU A 343 -15.96 22.46 -4.80
CA LEU A 343 -15.00 21.84 -5.72
C LEU A 343 -15.69 21.28 -6.97
N GLN A 344 -16.85 20.62 -6.80
CA GLN A 344 -17.65 20.06 -7.90
C GLN A 344 -18.27 21.16 -8.79
N ALA A 345 -18.60 22.30 -8.22
CA ALA A 345 -19.08 23.48 -8.96
C ALA A 345 -17.96 24.20 -9.72
N GLY A 346 -16.69 23.86 -9.46
CA GLY A 346 -15.55 24.53 -10.07
C GLY A 346 -15.13 25.81 -9.35
N GLU A 347 -15.57 26.01 -8.11
CA GLU A 347 -15.12 27.11 -7.26
C GLU A 347 -13.70 26.84 -6.75
N ILE A 348 -12.73 27.05 -7.62
CA ILE A 348 -11.32 26.73 -7.41
C ILE A 348 -10.50 27.97 -7.77
N SER A 349 -9.70 28.46 -6.83
CA SER A 349 -8.80 29.58 -7.07
C SER A 349 -7.52 29.16 -7.80
N GLU A 350 -6.91 30.10 -8.52
CA GLU A 350 -5.60 29.89 -9.14
C GLU A 350 -4.52 29.50 -8.11
N SER A 351 -4.62 30.05 -6.89
CA SER A 351 -3.69 29.74 -5.80
C SER A 351 -3.81 28.29 -5.35
N GLU A 352 -5.03 27.75 -5.19
CA GLU A 352 -5.26 26.34 -4.82
C GLU A 352 -4.69 25.41 -5.89
N ILE A 353 -4.87 25.71 -7.17
CA ILE A 353 -4.35 24.93 -8.29
C ILE A 353 -2.82 24.98 -8.31
N SER A 354 -2.23 26.16 -8.27
CA SER A 354 -0.79 26.34 -8.40
C SER A 354 -0.03 25.71 -7.22
N GLN A 355 -0.51 25.89 -5.99
CA GLN A 355 0.09 25.29 -4.80
C GLN A 355 -0.02 23.75 -4.83
N THR A 356 -1.18 23.21 -5.22
CA THR A 356 -1.39 21.75 -5.32
C THR A 356 -0.47 21.13 -6.35
N LYS A 357 -0.37 21.72 -7.56
CA LYS A 357 0.56 21.26 -8.59
C LYS A 357 2.01 21.31 -8.11
N ALA A 358 2.40 22.39 -7.43
CA ALA A 358 3.75 22.54 -6.89
C ALA A 358 4.07 21.45 -5.85
N MET A 359 3.14 21.13 -4.95
CA MET A 359 3.32 20.06 -3.97
C MET A 359 3.46 18.69 -4.65
N ILE A 360 2.56 18.33 -5.55
CA ILE A 360 2.64 17.07 -6.30
C ILE A 360 3.95 16.98 -7.11
N ARG A 361 4.35 18.08 -7.74
CA ARG A 361 5.62 18.14 -8.46
C ARG A 361 6.81 17.90 -7.56
N ASN A 362 6.84 18.49 -6.37
CA ASN A 362 7.92 18.29 -5.41
C ASN A 362 7.99 16.82 -4.95
N ASP A 363 6.85 16.21 -4.61
CA ASP A 363 6.78 14.79 -4.23
C ASP A 363 7.32 13.87 -5.34
N LEU A 364 6.95 14.15 -6.60
CA LEU A 364 7.42 13.42 -7.77
C LEU A 364 8.93 13.60 -8.02
N LEU A 365 9.46 14.81 -7.82
CA LEU A 365 10.90 15.06 -7.97
C LEU A 365 11.72 14.42 -6.85
N GLU A 366 11.27 14.53 -5.61
CA GLU A 366 11.92 13.90 -4.45
C GLU A 366 11.95 12.36 -4.56
N SER A 367 10.92 11.77 -5.19
CA SER A 367 10.88 10.32 -5.41
C SER A 367 12.08 9.79 -6.20
N ARG A 368 12.71 10.63 -7.02
CA ARG A 368 13.91 10.26 -7.78
C ARG A 368 15.16 10.09 -6.93
N ASP A 369 15.16 10.60 -5.71
CA ASP A 369 16.28 10.51 -4.78
C ASP A 369 16.22 9.28 -3.87
N SER A 370 15.18 8.46 -4.02
CA SER A 370 14.99 7.21 -3.29
C SER A 370 14.75 6.03 -4.24
N ALA A 371 15.64 5.04 -4.22
CA ALA A 371 15.49 3.84 -5.02
C ALA A 371 14.15 3.12 -4.78
N TYR A 372 13.69 3.05 -3.52
CA TYR A 372 12.39 2.43 -3.18
C TYR A 372 11.19 3.24 -3.65
N GLN A 373 11.27 4.57 -3.67
CA GLN A 373 10.19 5.39 -4.22
C GLN A 373 10.12 5.25 -5.76
N MET A 374 11.26 5.20 -6.45
CA MET A 374 11.31 4.91 -7.88
C MET A 374 10.67 3.55 -8.20
N ILE A 375 11.02 2.51 -7.45
CA ILE A 375 10.38 1.19 -7.53
C ILE A 375 8.86 1.30 -7.32
N GLY A 376 8.42 2.02 -6.29
CA GLY A 376 7.01 2.19 -5.96
C GLY A 376 6.21 2.86 -7.07
N TYR A 377 6.75 3.92 -7.68
CA TYR A 377 6.09 4.60 -8.81
C TYR A 377 5.99 3.71 -10.04
N ASP A 378 7.06 2.98 -10.40
CA ASP A 378 7.01 2.04 -11.51
C ASP A 378 6.03 0.89 -11.24
N PHE A 379 6.09 0.30 -10.04
CA PHE A 379 5.16 -0.76 -9.64
C PHE A 379 3.70 -0.30 -9.68
N ASN A 380 3.40 0.96 -9.37
CA ASN A 380 2.06 1.53 -9.49
C ASN A 380 1.51 1.40 -10.92
N GLY A 381 2.33 1.70 -11.90
CA GLY A 381 1.99 1.54 -13.31
C GLY A 381 1.83 0.08 -13.72
N ARG A 382 2.76 -0.77 -13.28
CA ARG A 382 2.70 -2.22 -13.58
C ARG A 382 1.50 -2.91 -12.96
N PHE A 383 1.15 -2.53 -11.74
CA PHE A 383 -0.05 -3.04 -11.07
C PHE A 383 -1.33 -2.65 -11.83
N ALA A 384 -1.39 -1.42 -12.35
CA ALA A 384 -2.54 -0.89 -13.06
C ALA A 384 -2.56 -1.20 -14.57
N ASP A 385 -1.57 -1.94 -15.07
CA ASP A 385 -1.35 -2.16 -16.51
C ASP A 385 -1.35 -0.85 -17.32
N LYS A 386 -0.73 0.19 -16.74
CA LYS A 386 -0.65 1.53 -17.32
C LYS A 386 0.67 2.17 -16.95
N ASP A 387 1.64 2.08 -17.85
CA ASP A 387 2.93 2.76 -17.64
C ASP A 387 2.74 4.27 -17.56
N ARG A 388 3.23 4.86 -16.47
CA ARG A 388 3.31 6.31 -16.24
C ARG A 388 4.65 6.63 -15.58
N PRO A 389 5.72 6.80 -16.36
CA PRO A 389 6.98 7.31 -15.84
C PRO A 389 6.79 8.63 -15.09
N VAL A 390 7.66 8.94 -14.15
CA VAL A 390 7.59 10.17 -13.34
C VAL A 390 7.54 11.42 -14.22
N GLU A 391 8.29 11.43 -15.33
CA GLU A 391 8.29 12.51 -16.32
C GLU A 391 6.91 12.71 -16.96
N GLN A 392 6.22 11.62 -17.28
CA GLN A 392 4.87 11.67 -17.83
C GLN A 392 3.88 12.16 -16.76
N LEU A 393 3.96 11.67 -15.54
CA LEU A 393 3.12 12.15 -14.44
C LEU A 393 3.31 13.64 -14.18
N LEU A 394 4.55 14.12 -14.19
CA LEU A 394 4.86 15.55 -14.08
C LEU A 394 4.17 16.36 -15.20
N SER A 395 4.29 15.91 -16.45
CA SER A 395 3.66 16.56 -17.59
C SER A 395 2.14 16.52 -17.52
N GLU A 396 1.56 15.37 -17.14
CA GLU A 396 0.12 15.21 -16.96
C GLU A 396 -0.41 16.18 -15.89
N VAL A 397 0.22 16.26 -14.71
CA VAL A 397 -0.18 17.16 -13.62
C VAL A 397 -0.04 18.64 -14.02
N GLU A 398 1.06 19.02 -14.66
CA GLU A 398 1.26 20.42 -15.09
C GLU A 398 0.22 20.86 -16.13
N SER A 399 -0.23 19.95 -16.99
CA SER A 399 -1.20 20.25 -18.04
C SER A 399 -2.66 20.28 -17.59
N VAL A 400 -2.96 19.87 -16.35
CA VAL A 400 -4.34 19.83 -15.83
C VAL A 400 -4.95 21.24 -15.82
N THR A 401 -6.15 21.40 -16.40
CA THR A 401 -6.90 22.67 -16.41
C THR A 401 -7.97 22.72 -15.31
N PRO A 402 -8.48 23.92 -14.94
CA PRO A 402 -9.58 24.05 -13.99
C PRO A 402 -10.82 23.23 -14.36
N GLU A 403 -11.18 23.20 -15.65
CA GLU A 403 -12.34 22.45 -16.16
C GLU A 403 -12.14 20.93 -16.01
N GLN A 404 -10.90 20.45 -16.18
CA GLN A 404 -10.56 19.05 -15.97
C GLN A 404 -10.62 18.67 -14.49
N ILE A 405 -10.20 19.56 -13.58
CA ILE A 405 -10.33 19.37 -12.14
C ILE A 405 -11.81 19.29 -11.74
N GLN A 406 -12.62 20.24 -12.20
CA GLN A 406 -14.06 20.26 -11.99
C GLN A 406 -14.72 18.97 -12.51
N SER A 407 -14.41 18.56 -13.74
CA SER A 407 -14.91 17.33 -14.36
C SER A 407 -14.55 16.08 -13.55
N ALA A 408 -13.32 16.01 -13.02
CA ALA A 408 -12.90 14.89 -12.17
C ALA A 408 -13.60 14.91 -10.79
N ALA A 409 -13.83 16.08 -10.23
CA ALA A 409 -14.54 16.25 -8.96
C ALA A 409 -16.04 15.96 -9.08
N SER A 410 -16.68 16.35 -10.19
CA SER A 410 -18.14 16.18 -10.43
C SER A 410 -18.60 14.72 -10.42
N VAL A 411 -17.71 13.76 -10.67
CA VAL A 411 -18.01 12.32 -10.64
C VAL A 411 -17.74 11.66 -9.27
N LEU A 412 -17.27 12.44 -8.27
CA LEU A 412 -17.19 11.96 -6.90
C LEU A 412 -18.60 11.88 -6.31
N THR A 413 -19.01 10.71 -5.86
CA THR A 413 -20.34 10.50 -5.28
C THR A 413 -20.20 10.01 -3.84
N LEU A 414 -20.85 10.70 -2.92
CA LEU A 414 -20.88 10.32 -1.50
C LEU A 414 -21.66 8.99 -1.35
N ASP A 415 -21.02 8.01 -0.74
CA ASP A 415 -21.57 6.67 -0.50
C ASP A 415 -21.89 6.45 0.99
N THR A 416 -20.94 6.77 1.86
CA THR A 416 -21.02 6.41 3.28
C THR A 416 -20.56 7.55 4.16
N ILE A 417 -21.31 7.82 5.23
CA ILE A 417 -20.94 8.66 6.36
C ILE A 417 -20.83 7.76 7.58
N TYR A 418 -19.66 7.73 8.20
CA TYR A 418 -19.40 6.97 9.42
C TYR A 418 -18.98 7.92 10.54
N PHE A 419 -19.66 7.83 11.67
CA PHE A 419 -19.36 8.63 12.86
C PHE A 419 -19.12 7.74 14.07
N LEU A 420 -17.88 7.74 14.55
CA LEU A 420 -17.56 7.17 15.85
C LEU A 420 -17.74 8.24 16.90
N THR A 421 -18.58 7.97 17.89
CA THR A 421 -18.98 8.89 18.95
C THR A 421 -18.91 8.23 20.33
N THR A 422 -19.16 9.01 21.39
CA THR A 422 -19.21 8.48 22.74
C THR A 422 -20.61 7.96 23.06
N GLU A 423 -20.71 7.05 24.01
CA GLU A 423 -21.95 6.79 24.71
C GLU A 423 -22.28 8.03 25.56
N GLN A 424 -23.42 8.66 25.29
CA GLN A 424 -23.91 9.67 26.24
C GLN A 424 -24.13 8.93 27.57
N LYS A 425 -23.33 9.24 28.58
CA LYS A 425 -23.75 8.98 29.95
C LYS A 425 -24.97 9.87 30.17
N GLU A 426 -26.17 9.30 30.31
CA GLU A 426 -27.30 9.99 30.87
C GLU A 426 -26.83 10.58 32.22
N ALA A 427 -26.85 11.93 32.31
CA ALA A 427 -26.43 12.68 33.49
C ALA A 427 -27.56 12.63 34.53
#